data_6f7bec4db12815d6a92d8351e421c3ea
#
_entry.id   6f7bec4db12815d6a92d8351e421c3ea
#
_cell.length_a   1.000
_cell.length_b   1.000
_cell.length_c   1.000
_cell.angle_alpha   90.00
_cell.angle_beta   90.00
_cell.angle_gamma   90.00
#
_symmetry.space_group_name_H-M   'P 1'
#
loop_
_entity.id
_entity.type
_entity.pdbx_description
1 polymer ?
#
loop_
_entity_poly.entity_id
_entity_poly.type
_entity_poly.pdbx_seq_one_letter_code
_entity_poly.pdbx_strand_id
1 'polypeptide(L)'
;MVKHYEVVEFDIKNKKVLSPRQSLTSDQEKALNSLPAIYVYRSSRTKQIYVGQTIHFKTRHNQHYDGNEEKFEEAKFDEVIVLFFERANGSSLDDIENQLITFFKADNPRNKPYKIINGTGGNEVTVYTDIEFIAYNVILPFWDDYLFTNGWAKDKQTKLRESALVKYSPLKTLTEDQSDLISRVVSDKKHNYVINGDAGTGKTVLLTHMVAELMKDKSKRICVIVQSNWEKTANEIFGIYGMKRNNLVVTTSTKFIKDAQQGEVFYDAVLIDESHRLFRDYRKGIASSWVGIYEGEFSQCKSHLEIIQKAVGSKGQIILMYDVLQSVRPSSITREMFADCTKDYKKEFLKTQFRIKTPVGKSYSSDDYINGIKYLLFKDTGLLESGYTQFDPNFNRDVFRDLSPDAYFGYFTDSPLTNAYQWIRTKGIYNPSDSNRVLAGYVEPWKMADGKDSSIKHWHEGDIHLRWNSSQEGWLNSTDADADEQIGSVYAVQGIGLMSRFSTN
;
A
#
# COMPACT_ATOMS: atom_id res chain seq x y z
N MET A 1 28.69 -16.87 5.32
CA MET A 1 27.31 -16.78 5.86
C MET A 1 26.69 -18.16 5.82
N VAL A 2 26.01 -18.60 6.86
CA VAL A 2 25.25 -19.84 6.85
C VAL A 2 24.06 -19.64 5.90
N LYS A 3 23.89 -20.56 4.97
CA LYS A 3 22.79 -20.49 3.98
C LYS A 3 21.59 -21.25 4.56
N HIS A 4 20.49 -20.56 4.78
CA HIS A 4 19.25 -21.08 5.40
C HIS A 4 18.23 -21.62 4.38
N TYR A 5 18.65 -21.73 3.11
CA TYR A 5 17.84 -22.30 2.04
C TYR A 5 18.71 -23.04 1.03
N GLU A 6 18.08 -23.94 0.30
CA GLU A 6 18.70 -24.72 -0.78
C GLU A 6 17.81 -24.69 -2.01
N VAL A 7 18.41 -24.61 -3.20
CA VAL A 7 17.71 -24.58 -4.49
C VAL A 7 18.13 -25.75 -5.35
N VAL A 8 17.16 -26.43 -5.93
CA VAL A 8 17.36 -27.51 -6.91
C VAL A 8 16.73 -27.08 -8.23
N GLU A 9 17.49 -27.22 -9.32
CA GLU A 9 17.09 -26.77 -10.65
C GLU A 9 16.84 -27.96 -11.59
N PHE A 10 15.77 -27.84 -12.40
CA PHE A 10 15.43 -28.83 -13.41
C PHE A 10 15.10 -28.15 -14.74
N ASP A 11 15.54 -28.79 -15.84
CA ASP A 11 14.93 -28.61 -17.15
C ASP A 11 13.74 -29.57 -17.28
N ILE A 12 12.67 -29.11 -17.93
CA ILE A 12 11.47 -29.91 -18.16
C ILE A 12 11.47 -30.40 -19.60
N LYS A 13 11.59 -31.71 -19.79
CA LYS A 13 11.54 -32.37 -21.08
C LYS A 13 10.19 -33.06 -21.28
N ASN A 14 9.66 -32.98 -22.52
CA ASN A 14 8.43 -33.69 -22.89
C ASN A 14 7.27 -33.47 -21.89
N LYS A 15 6.99 -32.21 -21.54
CA LYS A 15 5.96 -31.73 -20.63
C LYS A 15 6.16 -32.11 -19.14
N LYS A 16 6.67 -33.30 -18.84
CA LYS A 16 6.59 -33.88 -17.48
C LYS A 16 7.93 -34.35 -16.94
N VAL A 17 8.88 -34.65 -17.79
CA VAL A 17 10.15 -35.28 -17.38
C VAL A 17 11.09 -34.21 -16.81
N LEU A 18 11.39 -34.33 -15.50
CA LEU A 18 12.37 -33.49 -14.82
C LEU A 18 13.79 -34.01 -15.10
N SER A 19 14.64 -33.16 -15.64
CA SER A 19 16.07 -33.41 -15.84
C SER A 19 16.86 -32.46 -14.91
N PRO A 20 17.48 -32.95 -13.84
CA PRO A 20 18.22 -32.07 -12.94
C PRO A 20 19.41 -31.45 -13.66
N ARG A 21 19.68 -30.17 -13.45
CA ARG A 21 20.83 -29.47 -14.05
C ARG A 21 22.16 -29.87 -13.43
N GLN A 22 22.14 -30.37 -12.22
CA GLN A 22 23.28 -30.92 -11.51
C GLN A 22 22.90 -32.28 -10.91
N SER A 23 23.87 -33.15 -10.70
CA SER A 23 23.63 -34.42 -10.03
C SER A 23 23.05 -34.19 -8.62
N LEU A 24 21.92 -34.83 -8.34
CA LEU A 24 21.27 -34.71 -7.05
C LEU A 24 22.03 -35.50 -5.98
N THR A 25 22.14 -34.93 -4.81
CA THR A 25 22.56 -35.69 -3.62
C THR A 25 21.42 -36.57 -3.11
N SER A 26 21.74 -37.60 -2.32
CA SER A 26 20.73 -38.46 -1.70
C SER A 26 19.75 -37.67 -0.82
N ASP A 27 20.23 -36.60 -0.16
CA ASP A 27 19.38 -35.77 0.69
C ASP A 27 18.45 -34.88 -0.12
N GLN A 28 18.90 -34.33 -1.26
CA GLN A 28 18.05 -33.61 -2.19
C GLN A 28 16.96 -34.50 -2.81
N GLU A 29 17.30 -35.75 -3.15
CA GLU A 29 16.31 -36.72 -3.65
C GLU A 29 15.24 -37.04 -2.61
N LYS A 30 15.62 -37.19 -1.35
CA LYS A 30 14.67 -37.36 -0.24
C LYS A 30 13.81 -36.12 -0.04
N ALA A 31 14.43 -34.92 -0.03
CA ALA A 31 13.74 -33.64 0.15
C ALA A 31 12.65 -33.44 -0.90
N LEU A 32 12.93 -33.70 -2.17
CA LEU A 32 11.96 -33.59 -3.28
C LEU A 32 10.71 -34.48 -3.12
N ASN A 33 10.82 -35.55 -2.32
CA ASN A 33 9.72 -36.48 -2.07
C ASN A 33 8.98 -36.25 -0.75
N SER A 34 9.61 -35.55 0.22
CA SER A 34 9.13 -35.56 1.60
C SER A 34 9.16 -34.22 2.34
N LEU A 35 9.80 -33.20 1.78
CA LEU A 35 9.89 -31.90 2.46
C LEU A 35 9.00 -30.83 1.79
N PRO A 36 8.48 -29.91 2.63
CA PRO A 36 7.80 -28.72 2.12
C PRO A 36 8.72 -27.87 1.26
N ALA A 37 8.19 -27.35 0.15
CA ALA A 37 8.95 -26.57 -0.81
C ALA A 37 8.11 -25.48 -1.50
N ILE A 38 8.79 -24.43 -1.91
CA ILE A 38 8.30 -23.48 -2.90
C ILE A 38 8.89 -23.88 -4.24
N TYR A 39 8.14 -23.72 -5.31
CA TYR A 39 8.63 -23.95 -6.66
C TYR A 39 8.24 -22.83 -7.60
N VAL A 40 9.12 -22.55 -8.58
CA VAL A 40 8.90 -21.52 -9.60
C VAL A 40 9.12 -22.15 -10.97
N TYR A 41 8.06 -22.24 -11.75
CA TYR A 41 8.11 -22.64 -13.16
C TYR A 41 8.31 -21.43 -14.05
N ARG A 42 9.12 -21.57 -15.10
CA ARG A 42 9.31 -20.56 -16.12
C ARG A 42 9.24 -21.17 -17.52
N SER A 43 8.63 -20.44 -18.46
CA SER A 43 8.64 -20.78 -19.88
C SER A 43 9.38 -19.70 -20.66
N SER A 44 10.49 -20.08 -21.28
CA SER A 44 11.23 -19.20 -22.17
C SER A 44 10.48 -18.89 -23.46
N ARG A 45 9.56 -19.78 -23.87
CA ARG A 45 8.80 -19.71 -25.13
C ARG A 45 7.54 -18.84 -24.97
N THR A 46 6.68 -19.17 -24.02
CA THR A 46 5.40 -18.48 -23.81
C THR A 46 5.54 -17.26 -22.91
N LYS A 47 6.75 -17.04 -22.34
CA LYS A 47 7.02 -15.94 -21.40
C LYS A 47 6.07 -15.93 -20.22
N GLN A 48 5.95 -17.08 -19.57
CA GLN A 48 5.09 -17.26 -18.40
C GLN A 48 5.90 -17.74 -17.20
N ILE A 49 5.48 -17.29 -16.01
CA ILE A 49 5.99 -17.74 -14.72
C ILE A 49 4.81 -18.19 -13.87
N TYR A 50 5.03 -19.27 -13.13
CA TYR A 50 4.10 -19.76 -12.12
C TYR A 50 4.85 -20.07 -10.82
N VAL A 51 4.38 -19.56 -9.70
CA VAL A 51 4.89 -19.85 -8.36
C VAL A 51 3.92 -20.77 -7.65
N GLY A 52 4.40 -21.69 -6.86
CA GLY A 52 3.53 -22.56 -6.06
C GLY A 52 4.25 -23.14 -4.85
N GLN A 53 3.48 -23.74 -3.99
CA GLN A 53 3.96 -24.41 -2.80
C GLN A 53 3.43 -25.85 -2.72
N THR A 54 4.14 -26.68 -1.98
CA THR A 54 3.74 -28.07 -1.77
C THR A 54 4.46 -28.68 -0.57
N ILE A 55 3.90 -29.71 -0.01
CA ILE A 55 4.59 -30.58 0.95
C ILE A 55 5.38 -31.70 0.28
N HIS A 56 5.10 -32.01 -1.00
CA HIS A 56 5.79 -33.08 -1.79
C HIS A 56 5.90 -32.64 -3.25
N PHE A 57 7.08 -32.16 -3.65
CA PHE A 57 7.27 -31.55 -4.96
C PHE A 57 7.03 -32.52 -6.12
N LYS A 58 7.62 -33.74 -6.12
CA LYS A 58 7.45 -34.69 -7.22
C LYS A 58 6.00 -35.10 -7.45
N THR A 59 5.25 -35.29 -6.36
CA THR A 59 3.82 -35.60 -6.43
C THR A 59 3.04 -34.42 -7.03
N ARG A 60 3.32 -33.21 -6.55
CA ARG A 60 2.65 -31.99 -7.03
C ARG A 60 2.97 -31.70 -8.50
N HIS A 61 4.22 -31.88 -8.90
CA HIS A 61 4.63 -31.74 -10.29
C HIS A 61 3.82 -32.67 -11.22
N ASN A 62 3.70 -33.94 -10.85
CA ASN A 62 2.91 -34.88 -11.62
C ASN A 62 1.43 -34.49 -11.68
N GLN A 63 0.83 -34.04 -10.56
CA GLN A 63 -0.56 -33.58 -10.53
C GLN A 63 -0.84 -32.43 -11.50
N HIS A 64 0.08 -31.47 -11.65
CA HIS A 64 -0.07 -30.38 -12.61
C HIS A 64 -0.23 -30.85 -14.04
N TYR A 65 0.43 -31.94 -14.44
CA TYR A 65 0.39 -32.47 -15.80
C TYR A 65 -0.61 -33.62 -16.01
N ASP A 66 -0.87 -34.43 -14.98
CA ASP A 66 -1.84 -35.55 -15.04
C ASP A 66 -3.28 -35.07 -14.76
N GLY A 67 -3.43 -33.95 -14.04
CA GLY A 67 -4.71 -33.36 -13.66
C GLY A 67 -5.38 -32.51 -14.72
N ASN A 68 -4.87 -32.45 -15.95
CA ASN A 68 -5.36 -31.58 -17.02
C ASN A 68 -5.51 -30.10 -16.59
N GLU A 69 -4.54 -29.57 -15.82
CA GLU A 69 -4.52 -28.14 -15.52
C GLU A 69 -4.18 -27.37 -16.81
N GLU A 70 -5.20 -26.88 -17.50
CA GLU A 70 -5.12 -26.18 -18.80
C GLU A 70 -3.99 -25.11 -18.82
N LYS A 71 -3.83 -24.39 -17.72
CA LYS A 71 -2.75 -23.39 -17.58
C LYS A 71 -1.33 -23.95 -17.72
N PHE A 72 -1.09 -25.23 -17.33
CA PHE A 72 0.21 -25.88 -17.48
C PHE A 72 0.44 -26.39 -18.91
N GLU A 73 -0.62 -26.87 -19.56
CA GLU A 73 -0.58 -27.26 -20.98
C GLU A 73 -0.30 -26.06 -21.88
N GLU A 74 -0.95 -24.93 -21.63
CA GLU A 74 -0.77 -23.69 -22.40
C GLU A 74 0.59 -23.03 -22.13
N ALA A 75 1.06 -23.04 -20.89
CA ALA A 75 2.30 -22.37 -20.49
C ALA A 75 3.54 -23.00 -21.10
N LYS A 76 3.54 -24.33 -21.34
CA LYS A 76 4.69 -25.08 -21.89
C LYS A 76 5.98 -24.75 -21.14
N PHE A 77 5.96 -24.93 -19.84
CA PHE A 77 7.12 -24.69 -18.98
C PHE A 77 8.31 -25.53 -19.42
N ASP A 78 9.49 -24.93 -19.47
CA ASP A 78 10.75 -25.57 -19.87
C ASP A 78 11.78 -25.65 -18.73
N GLU A 79 11.53 -24.96 -17.62
CA GLU A 79 12.39 -25.03 -16.44
C GLU A 79 11.60 -24.84 -15.14
N VAL A 80 12.11 -25.42 -14.07
CA VAL A 80 11.58 -25.24 -12.71
C VAL A 80 12.70 -25.22 -11.69
N ILE A 81 12.60 -24.32 -10.73
CA ILE A 81 13.43 -24.29 -9.51
C ILE A 81 12.59 -24.66 -8.31
N VAL A 82 13.19 -25.41 -7.38
CA VAL A 82 12.57 -25.87 -6.14
C VAL A 82 13.40 -25.36 -4.97
N LEU A 83 12.77 -24.59 -4.12
CA LEU A 83 13.35 -23.97 -2.93
C LEU A 83 12.94 -24.76 -1.67
N PHE A 84 13.92 -25.29 -0.96
CA PHE A 84 13.81 -25.81 0.39
C PHE A 84 14.39 -24.80 1.37
N PHE A 85 13.84 -24.69 2.57
CA PHE A 85 14.30 -23.70 3.54
C PHE A 85 14.03 -24.13 4.98
N GLU A 86 14.81 -23.57 5.90
CA GLU A 86 14.65 -23.81 7.33
C GLU A 86 13.34 -23.21 7.86
N ARG A 87 12.75 -23.85 8.86
CA ARG A 87 11.50 -23.46 9.51
C ARG A 87 10.29 -23.45 8.57
N ALA A 88 10.31 -24.32 7.56
CA ALA A 88 9.19 -24.48 6.63
C ALA A 88 7.95 -25.01 7.36
N ASN A 89 6.85 -24.27 7.27
CA ASN A 89 5.53 -24.62 7.78
C ASN A 89 4.45 -24.00 6.88
N GLY A 90 3.17 -24.29 7.14
CA GLY A 90 2.08 -23.78 6.31
C GLY A 90 2.09 -22.27 6.14
N SER A 91 2.22 -21.52 7.25
CA SER A 91 2.23 -20.03 7.20
C SER A 91 3.44 -19.48 6.44
N SER A 92 4.63 -20.06 6.63
CA SER A 92 5.84 -19.61 5.91
C SER A 92 5.79 -19.96 4.42
N LEU A 93 5.19 -21.10 4.04
CA LEU A 93 4.95 -21.45 2.64
C LEU A 93 4.00 -20.47 1.96
N ASP A 94 2.85 -20.18 2.59
CA ASP A 94 1.86 -19.22 2.09
C ASP A 94 2.48 -17.81 1.95
N ASP A 95 3.25 -17.38 2.93
CA ASP A 95 3.90 -16.06 2.92
C ASP A 95 4.94 -15.94 1.80
N ILE A 96 5.84 -16.93 1.64
CA ILE A 96 6.84 -16.92 0.57
C ILE A 96 6.18 -16.97 -0.81
N GLU A 97 5.19 -17.83 -1.01
CA GLU A 97 4.44 -17.90 -2.28
C GLU A 97 3.83 -16.54 -2.62
N ASN A 98 3.12 -15.92 -1.68
CA ASN A 98 2.48 -14.62 -1.86
C ASN A 98 3.48 -13.50 -2.16
N GLN A 99 4.59 -13.46 -1.43
CA GLN A 99 5.62 -12.45 -1.65
C GLN A 99 6.31 -12.63 -3.02
N LEU A 100 6.64 -13.86 -3.40
CA LEU A 100 7.25 -14.14 -4.71
C LEU A 100 6.31 -13.78 -5.86
N ILE A 101 5.02 -14.14 -5.78
CA ILE A 101 4.00 -13.74 -6.77
C ILE A 101 3.97 -12.21 -6.88
N THR A 102 3.95 -11.52 -5.74
CA THR A 102 3.92 -10.06 -5.67
C THR A 102 5.17 -9.44 -6.31
N PHE A 103 6.36 -9.93 -5.96
CA PHE A 103 7.62 -9.42 -6.52
C PHE A 103 7.75 -9.72 -8.02
N PHE A 104 7.42 -10.92 -8.47
CA PHE A 104 7.43 -11.22 -9.91
C PHE A 104 6.46 -10.35 -10.70
N LYS A 105 5.26 -10.04 -10.16
CA LYS A 105 4.32 -9.11 -10.79
C LYS A 105 4.88 -7.68 -10.85
N ALA A 106 5.54 -7.23 -9.80
CA ALA A 106 6.18 -5.91 -9.75
C ALA A 106 7.41 -5.82 -10.69
N ASP A 107 8.19 -6.89 -10.78
CA ASP A 107 9.35 -7.01 -11.67
C ASP A 107 8.97 -7.11 -13.16
N ASN A 108 7.74 -7.53 -13.45
CA ASN A 108 7.19 -7.68 -14.79
C ASN A 108 5.95 -6.82 -15.02
N PRO A 109 6.05 -5.47 -14.90
CA PRO A 109 4.93 -4.58 -15.05
C PRO A 109 4.25 -4.79 -16.43
N ARG A 110 2.91 -4.80 -16.43
CA ARG A 110 2.09 -5.08 -17.60
C ARG A 110 2.37 -6.47 -18.24
N ASN A 111 2.79 -7.45 -17.42
CA ASN A 111 3.16 -8.81 -17.85
C ASN A 111 4.29 -8.84 -18.89
N LYS A 112 5.28 -7.96 -18.76
CA LYS A 112 6.44 -7.94 -19.67
C LYS A 112 7.76 -7.93 -18.89
N PRO A 113 8.76 -8.79 -19.27
CA PRO A 113 8.66 -9.76 -20.36
C PRO A 113 7.85 -11.01 -20.01
N TYR A 114 7.61 -11.29 -18.71
CA TYR A 114 6.90 -12.49 -18.27
C TYR A 114 5.52 -12.18 -17.74
N LYS A 115 4.53 -13.01 -18.09
CA LYS A 115 3.20 -13.02 -17.49
C LYS A 115 3.20 -13.97 -16.29
N ILE A 116 2.81 -13.48 -15.13
CA ILE A 116 2.63 -14.29 -13.93
C ILE A 116 1.23 -14.88 -13.97
N ILE A 117 1.12 -16.20 -14.13
CA ILE A 117 -0.16 -16.88 -14.35
C ILE A 117 -0.82 -17.37 -13.07
N ASN A 118 -0.26 -17.05 -11.93
CA ASN A 118 -0.95 -17.23 -10.64
C ASN A 118 -2.24 -16.42 -10.63
N GLY A 119 -3.33 -17.06 -10.18
CA GLY A 119 -4.60 -16.37 -9.94
C GLY A 119 -4.50 -15.35 -8.81
N THR A 120 -5.64 -14.82 -8.40
CA THR A 120 -5.77 -13.90 -7.25
C THR A 120 -5.76 -14.61 -5.90
N GLY A 121 -5.71 -15.93 -5.90
CA GLY A 121 -6.05 -16.75 -4.75
C GLY A 121 -4.85 -17.28 -4.00
N GLY A 122 -3.89 -16.42 -3.63
CA GLY A 122 -2.99 -16.77 -2.53
C GLY A 122 -3.80 -16.93 -1.24
N ASN A 123 -3.38 -17.80 -0.35
CA ASN A 123 -3.99 -17.92 0.97
C ASN A 123 -3.77 -16.61 1.73
N GLU A 124 -4.74 -16.24 2.56
CA GLU A 124 -4.55 -15.14 3.50
C GLU A 124 -3.46 -15.52 4.50
N VAL A 125 -2.52 -14.62 4.71
CA VAL A 125 -1.41 -14.82 5.65
C VAL A 125 -1.51 -13.78 6.75
N THR A 126 -1.51 -14.24 7.99
CA THR A 126 -1.37 -13.41 9.18
C THR A 126 0.08 -13.43 9.69
N VAL A 127 0.43 -12.49 10.55
CA VAL A 127 1.75 -12.45 11.19
C VAL A 127 1.98 -13.73 11.98
N TYR A 128 3.13 -14.37 11.79
CA TYR A 128 3.53 -15.61 12.45
C TYR A 128 4.94 -15.47 13.07
N THR A 129 5.28 -16.38 13.99
CA THR A 129 6.50 -16.26 14.83
C THR A 129 7.79 -16.10 14.05
N ASP A 130 7.96 -16.83 12.95
CA ASP A 130 9.22 -16.86 12.18
C ASP A 130 9.26 -15.85 11.02
N ILE A 131 8.30 -14.93 10.91
CA ILE A 131 8.14 -14.04 9.76
C ILE A 131 9.40 -13.22 9.46
N GLU A 132 10.08 -12.68 10.48
CA GLU A 132 11.31 -11.91 10.29
C GLU A 132 12.47 -12.81 9.85
N PHE A 133 12.60 -14.00 10.47
CA PHE A 133 13.63 -14.97 10.05
C PHE A 133 13.46 -15.33 8.57
N ILE A 134 12.25 -15.67 8.16
CA ILE A 134 11.91 -16.01 6.75
C ILE A 134 12.19 -14.84 5.82
N ALA A 135 11.78 -13.62 6.19
CA ALA A 135 11.97 -12.44 5.36
C ALA A 135 13.46 -12.15 5.07
N TYR A 136 14.32 -12.21 6.11
CA TYR A 136 15.72 -11.80 5.98
C TYR A 136 16.67 -12.94 5.60
N ASN A 137 16.39 -14.18 6.01
CA ASN A 137 17.30 -15.31 5.79
C ASN A 137 16.87 -16.23 4.65
N VAL A 138 15.64 -16.11 4.15
CA VAL A 138 15.13 -16.92 3.04
C VAL A 138 14.72 -16.07 1.86
N ILE A 139 13.70 -15.21 2.01
CA ILE A 139 13.11 -14.49 0.87
C ILE A 139 14.08 -13.48 0.26
N LEU A 140 14.70 -12.64 1.09
CA LEU A 140 15.61 -11.60 0.59
C LEU A 140 16.83 -12.22 -0.13
N PRO A 141 17.59 -13.16 0.45
CA PRO A 141 18.73 -13.76 -0.24
C PRO A 141 18.29 -14.67 -1.40
N PHE A 142 17.15 -15.36 -1.33
CA PHE A 142 16.65 -16.12 -2.47
C PHE A 142 16.31 -15.20 -3.66
N TRP A 143 15.70 -14.03 -3.41
CA TRP A 143 15.41 -13.08 -4.49
C TRP A 143 16.66 -12.39 -5.02
N ASP A 144 17.47 -11.77 -4.15
CA ASP A 144 18.57 -10.89 -4.55
C ASP A 144 19.82 -11.67 -4.96
N ASP A 145 20.17 -12.76 -4.23
CA ASP A 145 21.42 -13.50 -4.46
C ASP A 145 21.22 -14.68 -5.41
N TYR A 146 19.99 -15.21 -5.54
CA TYR A 146 19.73 -16.32 -6.44
C TYR A 146 18.92 -15.89 -7.67
N LEU A 147 17.66 -15.44 -7.52
CA LEU A 147 16.78 -15.14 -8.66
C LEU A 147 17.31 -13.99 -9.52
N PHE A 148 17.74 -12.91 -8.90
CA PHE A 148 18.33 -11.76 -9.62
C PHE A 148 19.64 -12.15 -10.29
N THR A 149 20.56 -12.83 -9.60
CA THR A 149 21.87 -13.21 -10.12
C THR A 149 21.79 -14.21 -11.28
N ASN A 150 20.80 -15.13 -11.26
CA ASN A 150 20.59 -16.13 -12.30
C ASN A 150 19.57 -15.70 -13.39
N GLY A 151 19.21 -14.41 -13.44
CA GLY A 151 18.37 -13.85 -14.50
C GLY A 151 16.91 -14.31 -14.48
N TRP A 152 16.40 -14.73 -13.30
CA TRP A 152 14.98 -14.98 -13.07
C TRP A 152 14.23 -13.70 -12.73
N ALA A 153 14.91 -12.75 -12.07
CA ALA A 153 14.43 -11.42 -11.75
C ALA A 153 15.32 -10.35 -12.39
N LYS A 154 14.77 -9.16 -12.68
CA LYS A 154 15.48 -8.02 -13.30
C LYS A 154 15.96 -7.01 -12.24
N ASP A 155 15.14 -6.80 -11.22
CA ASP A 155 15.37 -5.82 -10.21
C ASP A 155 15.52 -6.47 -8.83
N LYS A 156 16.39 -5.91 -7.99
CA LYS A 156 16.52 -6.34 -6.60
C LYS A 156 15.28 -6.00 -5.79
N GLN A 157 15.06 -6.74 -4.71
CA GLN A 157 13.88 -6.60 -3.84
C GLN A 157 13.73 -5.18 -3.30
N THR A 158 14.83 -4.50 -2.95
CA THR A 158 14.82 -3.12 -2.43
C THR A 158 14.10 -2.15 -3.37
N LYS A 159 14.35 -2.24 -4.68
CA LYS A 159 13.68 -1.42 -5.69
C LYS A 159 12.21 -1.79 -5.84
N LEU A 160 11.90 -3.08 -5.86
CA LEU A 160 10.52 -3.57 -6.02
C LEU A 160 9.61 -3.20 -4.85
N ARG A 161 10.14 -3.18 -3.63
CA ARG A 161 9.39 -2.82 -2.41
C ARG A 161 8.83 -1.39 -2.45
N GLU A 162 9.42 -0.52 -3.26
CA GLU A 162 8.94 0.86 -3.44
C GLU A 162 7.75 0.97 -4.40
N SER A 163 7.53 -0.05 -5.22
CA SER A 163 6.42 -0.03 -6.18
C SER A 163 5.06 -0.08 -5.50
N ALA A 164 4.08 0.58 -6.10
CA ALA A 164 2.69 0.54 -5.63
C ALA A 164 2.13 -0.89 -5.63
N LEU A 165 2.56 -1.74 -6.57
CA LEU A 165 2.16 -3.13 -6.67
C LEU A 165 2.53 -3.94 -5.42
N VAL A 166 3.70 -3.70 -4.84
CA VAL A 166 4.14 -4.35 -3.60
C VAL A 166 3.51 -3.68 -2.38
N LYS A 167 3.46 -2.35 -2.35
CA LYS A 167 2.91 -1.60 -1.21
C LYS A 167 1.45 -1.92 -0.93
N TYR A 168 0.64 -2.07 -1.97
CA TYR A 168 -0.81 -2.25 -1.89
C TYR A 168 -1.25 -3.62 -2.40
N SER A 169 -0.37 -4.61 -2.35
CA SER A 169 -0.69 -5.99 -2.74
C SER A 169 -1.82 -6.55 -1.88
N PRO A 170 -2.85 -7.14 -2.49
CA PRO A 170 -3.89 -7.88 -1.76
C PRO A 170 -3.40 -9.25 -1.24
N LEU A 171 -2.13 -9.58 -1.45
CA LEU A 171 -1.46 -10.77 -0.94
C LEU A 171 -0.48 -10.45 0.20
N LYS A 172 -0.45 -9.19 0.65
CA LYS A 172 0.43 -8.77 1.73
C LYS A 172 -0.01 -9.39 3.06
N THR A 173 0.95 -9.82 3.86
CA THR A 173 0.68 -10.35 5.20
C THR A 173 -0.04 -9.31 6.06
N LEU A 174 -1.13 -9.74 6.68
CA LEU A 174 -1.97 -8.96 7.58
C LEU A 174 -1.63 -9.24 9.05
N THR A 175 -1.97 -8.31 9.93
CA THR A 175 -2.07 -8.62 11.35
C THR A 175 -3.36 -9.41 11.62
N GLU A 176 -3.42 -10.15 12.75
CA GLU A 176 -4.66 -10.83 13.17
C GLU A 176 -5.83 -9.84 13.27
N ASP A 177 -5.62 -8.68 13.90
CA ASP A 177 -6.65 -7.63 14.00
C ASP A 177 -7.18 -7.19 12.62
N GLN A 178 -6.29 -7.09 11.61
CA GLN A 178 -6.70 -6.71 10.26
C GLN A 178 -7.49 -7.82 9.57
N SER A 179 -7.06 -9.08 9.71
CA SER A 179 -7.76 -10.24 9.16
C SER A 179 -9.15 -10.40 9.78
N ASP A 180 -9.24 -10.31 11.10
CA ASP A 180 -10.51 -10.35 11.83
C ASP A 180 -11.45 -9.22 11.43
N LEU A 181 -10.90 -8.01 11.24
CA LEU A 181 -11.68 -6.86 10.79
C LEU A 181 -12.25 -7.09 9.37
N ILE A 182 -11.44 -7.59 8.45
CA ILE A 182 -11.90 -7.93 7.09
C ILE A 182 -13.05 -8.94 7.18
N SER A 183 -12.84 -10.02 7.92
CA SER A 183 -13.83 -11.08 8.08
C SER A 183 -15.16 -10.58 8.64
N ARG A 184 -15.11 -9.72 9.69
CA ARG A 184 -16.32 -9.11 10.28
C ARG A 184 -17.04 -8.21 9.29
N VAL A 185 -16.31 -7.31 8.61
CA VAL A 185 -16.91 -6.31 7.71
C VAL A 185 -17.49 -6.96 6.47
N VAL A 186 -16.78 -7.92 5.86
CA VAL A 186 -17.20 -8.57 4.61
C VAL A 186 -18.38 -9.53 4.84
N SER A 187 -18.46 -10.16 6.01
CA SER A 187 -19.57 -11.05 6.37
C SER A 187 -20.84 -10.30 6.82
N ASP A 188 -20.71 -9.09 7.34
CA ASP A 188 -21.83 -8.28 7.81
C ASP A 188 -22.51 -7.53 6.63
N LYS A 189 -23.59 -8.09 6.11
CA LYS A 189 -24.36 -7.48 5.01
C LYS A 189 -25.39 -6.42 5.45
N LYS A 190 -25.49 -6.15 6.77
CA LYS A 190 -26.56 -5.30 7.32
C LYS A 190 -26.12 -3.89 7.64
N HIS A 191 -24.84 -3.69 7.92
CA HIS A 191 -24.33 -2.41 8.41
C HIS A 191 -23.31 -1.81 7.46
N ASN A 192 -23.28 -0.50 7.42
CA ASN A 192 -22.21 0.29 6.84
C ASN A 192 -21.11 0.49 7.86
N TYR A 193 -19.89 0.78 7.39
CA TYR A 193 -18.72 0.88 8.26
C TYR A 193 -17.92 2.15 8.02
N VAL A 194 -17.40 2.71 9.12
CA VAL A 194 -16.30 3.68 9.10
C VAL A 194 -15.08 3.02 9.72
N ILE A 195 -14.05 2.81 8.92
CA ILE A 195 -12.77 2.26 9.35
C ILE A 195 -11.82 3.42 9.56
N ASN A 196 -11.60 3.74 10.83
CA ASN A 196 -10.74 4.82 11.25
C ASN A 196 -9.30 4.33 11.37
N GLY A 197 -8.37 5.16 10.96
CA GLY A 197 -6.95 4.84 11.14
C GLY A 197 -6.10 6.05 10.82
N ASP A 198 -5.06 6.25 11.58
CA ASP A 198 -4.07 7.29 11.35
C ASP A 198 -3.29 7.06 10.06
N ALA A 199 -2.51 8.04 9.65
CA ALA A 199 -1.57 7.87 8.53
C ALA A 199 -0.60 6.71 8.84
N GLY A 200 -0.51 5.74 7.91
CA GLY A 200 0.41 4.60 8.07
C GLY A 200 -0.14 3.35 8.74
N THR A 201 -1.42 3.33 9.11
CA THR A 201 -2.06 2.14 9.69
C THR A 201 -2.50 1.09 8.66
N GLY A 202 -2.25 1.31 7.37
CA GLY A 202 -2.54 0.32 6.33
C GLY A 202 -3.97 0.37 5.76
N LYS A 203 -4.72 1.47 5.91
CA LYS A 203 -6.09 1.63 5.36
C LYS A 203 -6.24 1.16 3.92
N THR A 204 -5.36 1.61 3.02
CA THR A 204 -5.40 1.23 1.60
C THR A 204 -5.06 -0.24 1.37
N VAL A 205 -4.15 -0.83 2.16
CA VAL A 205 -3.87 -2.28 2.13
C VAL A 205 -5.09 -3.05 2.55
N LEU A 206 -5.71 -2.66 3.66
CA LEU A 206 -6.95 -3.27 4.14
C LEU A 206 -8.06 -3.20 3.09
N LEU A 207 -8.22 -2.05 2.43
CA LEU A 207 -9.19 -1.87 1.34
C LEU A 207 -8.92 -2.85 0.19
N THR A 208 -7.68 -3.02 -0.25
CA THR A 208 -7.36 -3.95 -1.35
C THR A 208 -7.64 -5.41 -0.97
N HIS A 209 -7.39 -5.80 0.28
CA HIS A 209 -7.76 -7.12 0.81
C HIS A 209 -9.29 -7.31 0.89
N MET A 210 -10.02 -6.31 1.38
CA MET A 210 -11.50 -6.37 1.39
C MET A 210 -12.08 -6.52 0.00
N VAL A 211 -11.54 -5.80 -1.00
CA VAL A 211 -11.94 -5.97 -2.40
C VAL A 211 -11.66 -7.39 -2.87
N ALA A 212 -10.47 -7.93 -2.59
CA ALA A 212 -10.12 -9.29 -2.98
C ALA A 212 -11.07 -10.32 -2.35
N GLU A 213 -11.41 -10.16 -1.09
CA GLU A 213 -12.33 -11.04 -0.36
C GLU A 213 -13.76 -10.96 -0.93
N LEU A 214 -14.27 -9.75 -1.13
CA LEU A 214 -15.59 -9.53 -1.73
C LEU A 214 -15.70 -10.10 -3.16
N MET A 215 -14.60 -10.02 -3.94
CA MET A 215 -14.53 -10.52 -5.31
C MET A 215 -14.45 -12.06 -5.44
N LYS A 216 -14.26 -12.79 -4.34
CA LYS A 216 -14.41 -14.27 -4.32
C LYS A 216 -15.82 -14.67 -4.73
N ASP A 217 -16.82 -13.90 -4.32
CA ASP A 217 -18.21 -14.05 -4.80
C ASP A 217 -18.36 -13.35 -6.15
N LYS A 218 -18.38 -14.16 -7.22
CA LYS A 218 -18.47 -13.68 -8.60
C LYS A 218 -19.80 -12.99 -8.94
N SER A 219 -20.83 -13.15 -8.13
CA SER A 219 -22.15 -12.53 -8.33
C SER A 219 -22.20 -11.09 -7.85
N LYS A 220 -21.32 -10.70 -6.92
CA LYS A 220 -21.31 -9.35 -6.36
C LYS A 220 -20.74 -8.31 -7.32
N ARG A 221 -21.36 -7.14 -7.34
CA ARG A 221 -20.88 -5.94 -8.02
C ARG A 221 -20.27 -5.00 -7.00
N ILE A 222 -18.98 -4.69 -7.17
CA ILE A 222 -18.18 -3.90 -6.23
C ILE A 222 -17.77 -2.59 -6.89
N CYS A 223 -17.89 -1.48 -6.17
CA CYS A 223 -17.34 -0.19 -6.58
C CYS A 223 -16.28 0.26 -5.59
N VAL A 224 -15.15 0.72 -6.09
CA VAL A 224 -14.07 1.32 -5.30
C VAL A 224 -13.93 2.77 -5.71
N ILE A 225 -14.25 3.68 -4.80
CA ILE A 225 -14.11 5.12 -5.01
C ILE A 225 -12.76 5.56 -4.44
N VAL A 226 -11.92 6.15 -5.30
CA VAL A 226 -10.57 6.58 -4.97
C VAL A 226 -10.33 8.02 -5.41
N GLN A 227 -9.21 8.60 -4.98
CA GLN A 227 -8.76 9.91 -5.47
C GLN A 227 -8.28 9.80 -6.93
N SER A 228 -8.44 10.88 -7.70
CA SER A 228 -8.12 10.91 -9.13
C SER A 228 -6.66 10.57 -9.45
N ASN A 229 -5.73 10.96 -8.59
CA ASN A 229 -4.31 10.65 -8.73
C ASN A 229 -3.99 9.17 -8.47
N TRP A 230 -4.87 8.41 -7.84
CA TRP A 230 -4.69 6.99 -7.53
C TRP A 230 -5.56 6.05 -8.39
N GLU A 231 -6.55 6.56 -9.10
CA GLU A 231 -7.49 5.77 -9.92
C GLU A 231 -6.79 4.84 -10.91
N LYS A 232 -5.79 5.37 -11.64
CA LYS A 232 -5.01 4.57 -12.59
C LYS A 232 -4.22 3.47 -11.90
N THR A 233 -3.53 3.79 -10.82
CA THR A 233 -2.73 2.84 -10.03
C THR A 233 -3.60 1.74 -9.43
N ALA A 234 -4.76 2.08 -8.86
CA ALA A 234 -5.70 1.11 -8.33
C ALA A 234 -6.20 0.15 -9.40
N ASN A 235 -6.57 0.67 -10.59
CA ASN A 235 -6.95 -0.16 -11.73
C ASN A 235 -5.83 -1.11 -12.19
N GLU A 236 -4.58 -0.65 -12.18
CA GLU A 236 -3.41 -1.48 -12.51
C GLU A 236 -3.22 -2.58 -11.46
N ILE A 237 -3.29 -2.26 -10.17
CA ILE A 237 -3.17 -3.22 -9.07
C ILE A 237 -4.24 -4.30 -9.20
N PHE A 238 -5.51 -3.91 -9.24
CA PHE A 238 -6.61 -4.87 -9.34
C PHE A 238 -6.54 -5.69 -10.63
N GLY A 239 -6.09 -5.09 -11.74
CA GLY A 239 -5.88 -5.81 -13.00
C GLY A 239 -4.79 -6.87 -12.92
N ILE A 240 -3.64 -6.52 -12.34
CA ILE A 240 -2.48 -7.42 -12.22
C ILE A 240 -2.76 -8.58 -11.27
N TYR A 241 -3.53 -8.33 -10.21
CA TYR A 241 -3.97 -9.38 -9.29
C TYR A 241 -5.23 -10.13 -9.78
N GLY A 242 -5.65 -9.94 -11.05
CA GLY A 242 -6.73 -10.69 -11.69
C GLY A 242 -8.14 -10.34 -11.19
N MET A 243 -8.28 -9.23 -10.46
CA MET A 243 -9.57 -8.75 -9.96
C MET A 243 -10.35 -7.91 -10.99
N LYS A 244 -9.73 -7.56 -12.12
CA LYS A 244 -10.40 -6.78 -13.17
C LYS A 244 -11.43 -7.65 -13.90
N ARG A 245 -12.68 -7.49 -13.51
CA ARG A 245 -13.86 -8.15 -14.09
C ARG A 245 -14.94 -7.12 -14.33
N ASN A 246 -15.98 -7.47 -15.07
CA ASN A 246 -17.12 -6.58 -15.35
C ASN A 246 -17.90 -6.16 -14.08
N ASN A 247 -17.67 -6.85 -12.97
CA ASN A 247 -18.33 -6.60 -11.69
C ASN A 247 -17.46 -5.81 -10.69
N LEU A 248 -16.28 -5.35 -11.06
CA LEU A 248 -15.46 -4.42 -10.27
C LEU A 248 -15.28 -3.10 -11.04
N VAL A 249 -15.74 -2.02 -10.43
CA VAL A 249 -15.58 -0.65 -10.94
C VAL A 249 -14.66 0.12 -10.00
N VAL A 250 -13.62 0.74 -10.55
CA VAL A 250 -12.76 1.69 -9.82
C VAL A 250 -12.96 3.06 -10.43
N THR A 251 -13.34 4.04 -9.63
CA THR A 251 -13.76 5.34 -10.10
C THR A 251 -13.48 6.46 -9.09
N THR A 252 -13.73 7.70 -9.45
CA THR A 252 -13.71 8.83 -8.51
C THR A 252 -15.13 9.18 -8.05
N SER A 253 -15.27 9.90 -6.92
CA SER A 253 -16.58 10.29 -6.41
C SER A 253 -17.39 11.12 -7.44
N THR A 254 -16.71 12.00 -8.18
CA THR A 254 -17.33 12.83 -9.20
C THR A 254 -17.85 12.00 -10.39
N LYS A 255 -17.10 11.01 -10.87
CA LYS A 255 -17.54 10.11 -11.94
C LYS A 255 -18.69 9.23 -11.46
N PHE A 256 -18.57 8.64 -10.26
CA PHE A 256 -19.64 7.84 -9.65
C PHE A 256 -20.97 8.60 -9.62
N ILE A 257 -20.94 9.88 -9.19
CA ILE A 257 -22.15 10.71 -9.11
C ILE A 257 -22.75 10.98 -10.51
N LYS A 258 -21.91 11.26 -11.50
CA LYS A 258 -22.36 11.46 -12.89
C LYS A 258 -23.01 10.20 -13.47
N ASP A 259 -22.44 9.03 -13.17
CA ASP A 259 -23.01 7.75 -13.59
C ASP A 259 -24.38 7.52 -12.90
N ALA A 260 -24.46 7.84 -11.60
CA ALA A 260 -25.71 7.74 -10.84
C ALA A 260 -26.81 8.70 -11.35
N GLN A 261 -26.45 9.88 -11.85
CA GLN A 261 -27.40 10.82 -12.48
C GLN A 261 -27.93 10.34 -13.84
N GLN A 262 -27.21 9.46 -14.51
CA GLN A 262 -27.61 8.91 -15.82
C GLN A 262 -28.49 7.67 -15.71
N GLY A 263 -28.58 7.08 -14.54
CA GLY A 263 -29.40 5.89 -14.31
C GLY A 263 -29.09 5.24 -12.95
N GLU A 264 -29.87 4.22 -12.61
CA GLU A 264 -29.66 3.47 -11.38
C GLU A 264 -28.30 2.77 -11.40
N VAL A 265 -27.45 3.09 -10.42
CA VAL A 265 -26.23 2.33 -10.13
C VAL A 265 -26.54 1.30 -9.05
N PHE A 266 -26.23 0.05 -9.32
CA PHE A 266 -26.39 -1.02 -8.36
C PHE A 266 -25.04 -1.65 -8.03
N TYR A 267 -24.66 -1.58 -6.74
CA TYR A 267 -23.48 -2.22 -6.19
C TYR A 267 -23.83 -2.92 -4.87
N ASP A 268 -23.32 -4.13 -4.68
CA ASP A 268 -23.46 -4.86 -3.41
C ASP A 268 -22.56 -4.26 -2.33
N ALA A 269 -21.41 -3.69 -2.73
CA ALA A 269 -20.55 -2.94 -1.83
C ALA A 269 -19.85 -1.76 -2.55
N VAL A 270 -19.76 -0.64 -1.84
CA VAL A 270 -19.04 0.55 -2.26
C VAL A 270 -17.98 0.85 -1.19
N LEU A 271 -16.70 0.72 -1.57
CA LEU A 271 -15.57 1.03 -0.70
C LEU A 271 -14.99 2.38 -1.09
N ILE A 272 -14.76 3.26 -0.12
CA ILE A 272 -14.28 4.62 -0.38
C ILE A 272 -12.96 4.83 0.35
N ASP A 273 -11.87 4.99 -0.42
CA ASP A 273 -10.57 5.35 0.14
C ASP A 273 -10.50 6.85 0.42
N GLU A 274 -9.78 7.24 1.48
CA GLU A 274 -9.59 8.65 1.88
C GLU A 274 -10.92 9.41 1.96
N SER A 275 -11.95 8.84 2.59
CA SER A 275 -13.32 9.39 2.60
C SER A 275 -13.44 10.79 3.22
N HIS A 276 -12.47 11.22 4.06
CA HIS A 276 -12.34 12.59 4.55
C HIS A 276 -12.08 13.62 3.44
N ARG A 277 -11.73 13.18 2.23
CA ARG A 277 -11.50 14.03 1.06
C ARG A 277 -12.69 14.13 0.12
N LEU A 278 -13.80 13.46 0.43
CA LEU A 278 -15.05 13.64 -0.32
C LEU A 278 -15.46 15.11 -0.27
N PHE A 279 -15.99 15.61 -1.37
CA PHE A 279 -16.35 17.02 -1.47
C PHE A 279 -17.69 17.33 -0.80
N ARG A 280 -17.82 18.55 -0.27
CA ARG A 280 -19.08 19.16 0.11
C ARG A 280 -19.57 20.15 -0.96
N ASP A 281 -20.82 20.59 -0.89
CA ASP A 281 -21.31 21.69 -1.70
C ASP A 281 -20.61 22.99 -1.27
N TYR A 282 -19.52 23.30 -1.97
CA TYR A 282 -18.66 24.44 -1.70
C TYR A 282 -18.54 25.30 -2.94
N ARG A 283 -19.42 26.29 -3.09
CA ARG A 283 -19.58 27.09 -4.33
C ARG A 283 -18.57 28.21 -4.51
N LYS A 284 -17.63 28.44 -3.60
CA LYS A 284 -16.58 29.45 -3.74
C LYS A 284 -15.40 28.92 -4.56
N GLY A 285 -15.13 29.54 -5.72
CA GLY A 285 -13.97 29.22 -6.55
C GLY A 285 -14.08 27.92 -7.34
N ILE A 286 -15.23 27.59 -7.83
CA ILE A 286 -15.58 26.29 -8.40
C ILE A 286 -14.94 26.08 -9.78
N ALA A 287 -14.22 24.97 -9.93
CA ALA A 287 -13.88 24.43 -11.23
C ALA A 287 -15.15 23.92 -11.95
N SER A 288 -15.17 24.00 -13.29
CA SER A 288 -16.28 23.55 -14.13
C SER A 288 -16.73 22.10 -13.91
N SER A 289 -15.90 21.27 -13.29
CA SER A 289 -16.19 19.87 -12.94
C SER A 289 -17.29 19.67 -11.88
N TRP A 290 -17.70 20.72 -11.18
CA TRP A 290 -18.74 20.68 -10.13
C TRP A 290 -20.12 21.09 -10.65
N VAL A 291 -20.16 21.65 -11.86
CA VAL A 291 -21.44 22.00 -12.51
C VAL A 291 -22.20 20.71 -12.76
N GLY A 292 -23.46 20.71 -12.32
CA GLY A 292 -24.35 19.56 -12.48
C GLY A 292 -24.30 18.49 -11.40
N ILE A 293 -23.39 18.57 -10.40
CA ILE A 293 -23.28 17.54 -9.33
C ILE A 293 -24.47 17.57 -8.38
N TYR A 294 -24.88 18.76 -7.93
CA TYR A 294 -25.98 18.96 -6.96
C TYR A 294 -27.26 19.42 -7.70
N GLU A 295 -27.72 18.58 -8.63
CA GLU A 295 -28.89 18.86 -9.46
C GLU A 295 -29.88 17.66 -9.44
N GLY A 296 -31.08 17.89 -9.94
CA GLY A 296 -32.12 16.87 -10.01
C GLY A 296 -32.44 16.27 -8.64
N GLU A 297 -32.40 14.95 -8.55
CA GLU A 297 -32.70 14.24 -7.30
C GLU A 297 -31.65 14.49 -6.20
N PHE A 298 -30.44 14.94 -6.55
CA PHE A 298 -29.37 15.24 -5.60
C PHE A 298 -29.29 16.72 -5.19
N SER A 299 -30.26 17.53 -5.60
CA SER A 299 -30.28 18.98 -5.32
C SER A 299 -30.31 19.37 -3.85
N GLN A 300 -30.79 18.47 -2.98
CA GLN A 300 -30.86 18.68 -1.54
C GLN A 300 -29.64 18.12 -0.79
N CYS A 301 -28.78 17.37 -1.47
CA CYS A 301 -27.56 16.82 -0.87
C CYS A 301 -26.53 17.93 -0.65
N LYS A 302 -25.79 17.85 0.45
CA LYS A 302 -24.77 18.84 0.84
C LYS A 302 -23.36 18.31 0.63
N SER A 303 -23.19 17.03 0.37
CA SER A 303 -21.88 16.38 0.17
C SER A 303 -21.95 15.22 -0.81
N HIS A 304 -20.81 14.87 -1.39
CA HIS A 304 -20.68 13.66 -2.20
C HIS A 304 -21.06 12.39 -1.42
N LEU A 305 -20.81 12.37 -0.10
CA LEU A 305 -21.18 11.23 0.74
C LEU A 305 -22.69 11.03 0.79
N GLU A 306 -23.49 12.11 0.97
CA GLU A 306 -24.96 12.04 0.94
C GLU A 306 -25.49 11.55 -0.42
N ILE A 307 -24.86 12.02 -1.51
CA ILE A 307 -25.25 11.56 -2.85
C ILE A 307 -24.96 10.07 -3.02
N ILE A 308 -23.77 9.63 -2.61
CA ILE A 308 -23.38 8.20 -2.69
C ILE A 308 -24.32 7.35 -1.84
N GLN A 309 -24.64 7.77 -0.61
CA GLN A 309 -25.59 7.09 0.26
C GLN A 309 -26.97 6.96 -0.39
N LYS A 310 -27.46 8.03 -1.01
CA LYS A 310 -28.75 8.04 -1.72
C LYS A 310 -28.75 7.13 -2.95
N ALA A 311 -27.67 7.17 -3.74
CA ALA A 311 -27.53 6.35 -4.95
C ALA A 311 -27.38 4.84 -4.64
N VAL A 312 -26.63 4.49 -3.58
CA VAL A 312 -26.45 3.09 -3.15
C VAL A 312 -27.71 2.54 -2.48
N GLY A 313 -28.40 3.40 -1.73
CA GLY A 313 -29.63 3.03 -1.01
C GLY A 313 -29.40 1.96 0.05
N SER A 314 -30.47 1.21 0.38
CA SER A 314 -30.42 0.14 1.39
C SER A 314 -29.95 -1.22 0.87
N LYS A 315 -29.69 -1.34 -0.43
CA LYS A 315 -29.33 -2.62 -1.09
C LYS A 315 -27.83 -2.90 -1.06
N GLY A 316 -27.00 -1.86 -0.99
CA GLY A 316 -25.55 -1.98 -0.98
C GLY A 316 -24.92 -1.57 0.35
N GLN A 317 -23.76 -2.17 0.67
CA GLN A 317 -22.97 -1.82 1.84
C GLN A 317 -21.99 -0.69 1.50
N ILE A 318 -21.84 0.29 2.38
CA ILE A 318 -20.84 1.36 2.24
C ILE A 318 -19.74 1.19 3.30
N ILE A 319 -18.49 1.16 2.87
CA ILE A 319 -17.30 1.02 3.71
C ILE A 319 -16.38 2.21 3.47
N LEU A 320 -16.17 3.01 4.50
CA LEU A 320 -15.41 4.26 4.45
C LEU A 320 -14.05 4.11 5.13
N MET A 321 -12.95 4.33 4.41
CA MET A 321 -11.63 4.51 5.02
C MET A 321 -11.47 5.98 5.41
N TYR A 322 -11.35 6.26 6.70
CA TYR A 322 -11.42 7.63 7.23
C TYR A 322 -10.22 7.97 8.11
N ASP A 323 -9.79 9.21 8.02
CA ASP A 323 -8.77 9.80 8.90
C ASP A 323 -9.17 11.25 9.21
N VAL A 324 -9.68 11.47 10.42
CA VAL A 324 -10.17 12.78 10.83
C VAL A 324 -9.06 13.83 10.90
N LEU A 325 -7.81 13.40 11.12
CA LEU A 325 -6.66 14.31 11.27
C LEU A 325 -6.10 14.77 9.90
N GLN A 326 -6.52 14.14 8.81
CA GLN A 326 -6.09 14.50 7.44
C GLN A 326 -7.11 15.36 6.69
N SER A 327 -8.19 15.82 7.32
CA SER A 327 -9.18 16.71 6.69
C SER A 327 -8.69 18.15 6.68
N VAL A 328 -7.91 18.51 5.64
CA VAL A 328 -7.24 19.84 5.57
C VAL A 328 -7.79 20.75 4.46
N ARG A 329 -8.64 20.25 3.55
CA ARG A 329 -9.15 21.04 2.44
C ARG A 329 -10.49 21.71 2.77
N PRO A 330 -10.65 23.03 2.53
CA PRO A 330 -11.94 23.71 2.78
C PRO A 330 -13.12 23.16 1.97
N SER A 331 -12.84 22.56 0.79
CA SER A 331 -13.85 21.95 -0.07
C SER A 331 -14.20 20.51 0.29
N SER A 332 -13.46 19.89 1.22
CA SER A 332 -13.79 18.54 1.70
C SER A 332 -14.98 18.57 2.65
N ILE A 333 -15.63 17.41 2.81
CA ILE A 333 -16.69 17.21 3.80
C ILE A 333 -16.19 17.60 5.18
N THR A 334 -16.99 18.36 5.93
CA THR A 334 -16.62 18.72 7.30
C THR A 334 -16.82 17.53 8.24
N ARG A 335 -16.21 17.59 9.42
CA ARG A 335 -16.33 16.53 10.43
C ARG A 335 -17.77 16.35 10.90
N GLU A 336 -18.45 17.46 11.12
CA GLU A 336 -19.84 17.50 11.54
C GLU A 336 -20.74 16.85 10.48
N MET A 337 -20.59 17.25 9.22
CA MET A 337 -21.33 16.64 8.11
C MET A 337 -21.01 15.13 7.98
N PHE A 338 -19.74 14.75 8.14
CA PHE A 338 -19.35 13.34 8.10
C PHE A 338 -19.96 12.55 9.26
N ALA A 339 -19.93 13.11 10.48
CA ALA A 339 -20.51 12.50 11.67
C ALA A 339 -22.04 12.32 11.53
N ASP A 340 -22.73 13.33 11.01
CA ASP A 340 -24.16 13.27 10.75
C ASP A 340 -24.51 12.19 9.71
N CYS A 341 -23.75 12.13 8.60
CA CYS A 341 -23.95 11.12 7.55
C CYS A 341 -23.66 9.69 8.04
N THR A 342 -22.80 9.52 9.04
CA THR A 342 -22.32 8.19 9.48
C THR A 342 -22.75 7.83 10.91
N LYS A 343 -23.76 8.50 11.46
CA LYS A 343 -24.24 8.26 12.84
C LYS A 343 -24.65 6.80 13.09
N ASP A 344 -25.20 6.13 12.07
CA ASP A 344 -25.71 4.77 12.15
C ASP A 344 -24.67 3.73 11.62
N TYR A 345 -23.44 4.16 11.27
CA TYR A 345 -22.39 3.27 10.79
C TYR A 345 -21.66 2.65 11.97
N LYS A 346 -21.23 1.41 11.82
CA LYS A 346 -20.28 0.79 12.76
C LYS A 346 -18.91 1.42 12.59
N LYS A 347 -18.27 1.77 13.71
CA LYS A 347 -16.93 2.36 13.73
C LYS A 347 -15.91 1.32 14.15
N GLU A 348 -14.89 1.16 13.33
CA GLU A 348 -13.73 0.30 13.59
C GLU A 348 -12.45 1.13 13.57
N PHE A 349 -11.40 0.64 14.25
CA PHE A 349 -10.13 1.36 14.40
C PHE A 349 -8.95 0.46 14.04
N LEU A 350 -8.08 0.94 13.16
CA LEU A 350 -6.77 0.34 12.89
C LEU A 350 -5.76 0.86 13.90
N LYS A 351 -5.21 -0.04 14.71
CA LYS A 351 -4.28 0.30 15.79
C LYS A 351 -2.81 0.21 15.38
N THR A 352 -2.48 -0.74 14.51
CA THR A 352 -1.10 -1.05 14.16
C THR A 352 -0.51 0.02 13.26
N GLN A 353 0.67 0.54 13.64
CA GLN A 353 1.44 1.49 12.85
C GLN A 353 2.59 0.79 12.13
N PHE A 354 2.63 0.93 10.79
CA PHE A 354 3.64 0.27 9.95
C PHE A 354 4.76 1.19 9.45
N ARG A 355 4.60 2.50 9.59
CA ARG A 355 5.55 3.48 9.03
C ARG A 355 6.62 3.92 10.01
N ILE A 356 6.29 3.94 11.29
CA ILE A 356 7.17 4.45 12.34
C ILE A 356 7.58 3.27 13.21
N LYS A 357 8.91 3.05 13.29
CA LYS A 357 9.50 2.03 14.16
C LYS A 357 10.28 2.72 15.27
N THR A 358 10.14 2.25 16.49
CA THR A 358 10.91 2.75 17.62
C THR A 358 12.39 2.40 17.42
N PRO A 359 13.32 3.35 17.53
CA PRO A 359 14.76 3.07 17.56
C PRO A 359 15.11 2.20 18.77
N VAL A 360 16.09 1.34 18.59
CA VAL A 360 16.59 0.48 19.66
C VAL A 360 17.18 1.35 20.79
N GLY A 361 16.83 1.04 22.04
CA GLY A 361 17.38 1.72 23.23
C GLY A 361 16.68 3.01 23.64
N LYS A 362 15.58 3.41 23.00
CA LYS A 362 14.76 4.56 23.45
C LYS A 362 13.84 4.18 24.60
N SER A 363 13.56 5.14 25.48
CA SER A 363 12.61 5.00 26.59
C SER A 363 11.14 5.17 26.15
N TYR A 364 10.89 5.59 24.92
CA TYR A 364 9.58 5.83 24.33
C TYR A 364 9.36 4.97 23.07
N SER A 365 8.11 4.72 22.76
CA SER A 365 7.67 3.91 21.62
C SER A 365 7.28 4.77 20.40
N SER A 366 7.04 4.11 19.26
CA SER A 366 6.43 4.75 18.09
C SER A 366 5.02 5.30 18.40
N ASP A 367 4.28 4.64 19.27
CA ASP A 367 2.94 5.11 19.69
C ASP A 367 3.04 6.37 20.54
N ASP A 368 4.05 6.48 21.40
CA ASP A 368 4.33 7.70 22.16
C ASP A 368 4.65 8.87 21.22
N TYR A 369 5.44 8.63 20.18
CA TYR A 369 5.71 9.65 19.16
C TYR A 369 4.44 10.10 18.44
N ILE A 370 3.58 9.17 18.01
CA ILE A 370 2.34 9.49 17.31
C ILE A 370 1.40 10.28 18.23
N ASN A 371 1.21 9.84 19.46
CA ASN A 371 0.39 10.54 20.45
C ASN A 371 1.00 11.90 20.79
N GLY A 372 2.32 12.02 20.83
CA GLY A 372 3.02 13.29 21.02
C GLY A 372 2.72 14.29 19.90
N ILE A 373 2.83 13.87 18.63
CA ILE A 373 2.48 14.72 17.49
C ILE A 373 0.99 15.10 17.50
N LYS A 374 0.10 14.15 17.79
CA LYS A 374 -1.33 14.44 17.95
C LYS A 374 -1.57 15.49 19.03
N TYR A 375 -0.94 15.35 20.18
CA TYR A 375 -1.04 16.32 21.27
C TYR A 375 -0.58 17.71 20.83
N LEU A 376 0.60 17.82 20.19
CA LEU A 376 1.13 19.12 19.76
C LEU A 376 0.22 19.82 18.75
N LEU A 377 -0.34 19.08 17.80
CA LEU A 377 -1.08 19.67 16.70
C LEU A 377 -2.58 19.84 16.99
N PHE A 378 -3.17 19.01 17.86
CA PHE A 378 -4.63 18.90 17.92
C PHE A 378 -5.23 19.01 19.34
N LYS A 379 -4.44 19.19 20.41
CA LYS A 379 -4.94 19.23 21.81
C LYS A 379 -6.05 20.27 22.05
N ASP A 380 -6.03 21.37 21.30
CA ASP A 380 -6.97 22.48 21.50
C ASP A 380 -8.06 22.50 20.41
N THR A 381 -8.21 21.44 19.63
CA THR A 381 -9.11 21.43 18.46
C THR A 381 -10.38 20.61 18.68
N GLY A 382 -10.49 19.86 19.79
CA GLY A 382 -11.57 18.89 20.03
C GLY A 382 -11.52 17.67 19.09
N LEU A 383 -10.43 17.53 18.30
CA LEU A 383 -10.27 16.41 17.36
C LEU A 383 -9.94 15.11 18.05
N LEU A 384 -9.16 15.19 19.11
CA LEU A 384 -8.70 14.02 19.84
C LEU A 384 -9.86 13.31 20.58
N GLU A 385 -10.90 14.06 20.90
CA GLU A 385 -12.13 13.60 21.57
C GLU A 385 -13.26 13.26 20.59
N SER A 386 -13.04 13.39 19.30
CA SER A 386 -14.08 13.26 18.26
C SER A 386 -14.69 11.86 18.10
N GLY A 387 -14.05 10.84 18.69
CA GLY A 387 -14.45 9.43 18.49
C GLY A 387 -14.14 8.88 17.08
N TYR A 388 -13.26 9.54 16.32
CA TYR A 388 -12.76 9.11 15.01
C TYR A 388 -11.24 8.95 14.96
N THR A 389 -10.54 9.17 16.07
CA THR A 389 -9.13 8.86 16.25
C THR A 389 -8.93 8.24 17.63
N GLN A 390 -7.85 7.52 17.80
CA GLN A 390 -7.40 7.03 19.10
C GLN A 390 -6.29 7.93 19.59
N PHE A 391 -6.37 8.37 20.85
CA PHE A 391 -5.36 9.20 21.48
C PHE A 391 -5.15 8.74 22.92
N ASP A 392 -3.91 8.50 23.30
CA ASP A 392 -3.52 8.25 24.68
C ASP A 392 -2.93 9.52 25.30
N PRO A 393 -3.63 10.18 26.25
CA PRO A 393 -3.11 11.38 26.91
C PRO A 393 -1.92 11.07 27.83
N ASN A 394 -1.70 9.80 28.21
CA ASN A 394 -0.64 9.35 29.10
C ASN A 394 0.65 8.93 28.37
N PHE A 395 0.78 9.21 27.06
CA PHE A 395 1.95 8.88 26.29
C PHE A 395 3.25 9.40 26.94
N ASN A 396 4.36 8.71 26.72
CA ASN A 396 5.65 9.07 27.31
C ASN A 396 6.19 10.37 26.71
N ARG A 397 6.31 11.42 27.57
CA ARG A 397 6.79 12.76 27.19
C ARG A 397 8.29 12.81 26.88
N ASP A 398 9.06 11.76 27.13
CA ASP A 398 10.48 11.71 26.80
C ASP A 398 10.74 11.86 25.30
N VAL A 399 9.73 11.53 24.46
CA VAL A 399 9.77 11.80 23.02
C VAL A 399 10.12 13.28 22.69
N PHE A 400 9.73 14.23 23.56
CA PHE A 400 10.02 15.65 23.38
C PHE A 400 11.33 16.12 24.07
N ARG A 401 11.92 15.26 24.88
CA ARG A 401 13.13 15.56 25.65
C ARG A 401 14.37 14.90 25.07
N ASP A 402 14.20 14.00 24.13
CA ASP A 402 15.30 13.31 23.48
C ASP A 402 16.07 14.28 22.56
N LEU A 403 17.31 14.56 22.91
CA LEU A 403 18.22 15.43 22.16
C LEU A 403 19.27 14.63 21.38
N SER A 404 19.14 13.32 21.31
CA SER A 404 20.10 12.47 20.60
C SER A 404 20.03 12.68 19.08
N PRO A 405 21.09 12.37 18.33
CA PRO A 405 21.12 12.54 16.87
C PRO A 405 20.05 11.74 16.12
N ASP A 406 19.55 10.66 16.73
CA ASP A 406 18.52 9.78 16.20
C ASP A 406 17.14 9.99 16.85
N ALA A 407 16.94 11.13 17.54
CA ALA A 407 15.65 11.51 18.09
C ALA A 407 14.57 11.60 16.98
N TYR A 408 13.36 11.17 17.30
CA TYR A 408 12.23 11.24 16.37
C TYR A 408 11.67 12.64 16.20
N PHE A 409 11.83 13.48 17.19
CA PHE A 409 11.28 14.82 17.23
C PHE A 409 12.37 15.82 17.57
N GLY A 410 12.35 16.95 16.87
CA GLY A 410 13.18 18.11 17.15
C GLY A 410 12.49 19.36 16.67
N TYR A 411 12.87 20.49 17.23
CA TYR A 411 12.36 21.81 16.82
C TYR A 411 13.46 22.87 16.93
N PHE A 412 13.33 23.90 16.14
CA PHE A 412 14.23 25.04 16.12
C PHE A 412 13.44 26.31 16.46
N THR A 413 13.87 27.04 17.50
CA THR A 413 13.26 28.31 17.91
C THR A 413 13.89 29.51 17.23
N ASP A 414 15.19 29.41 16.94
CA ASP A 414 15.97 30.44 16.27
C ASP A 414 16.27 30.05 14.83
N SER A 415 16.10 30.98 13.88
CA SER A 415 16.33 30.75 12.47
C SER A 415 15.79 29.39 12.00
N PRO A 416 14.49 29.09 12.20
CA PRO A 416 13.96 27.75 12.08
C PRO A 416 14.10 27.16 10.68
N LEU A 417 13.97 27.98 9.63
CA LEU A 417 14.12 27.52 8.25
C LEU A 417 15.58 27.15 7.97
N THR A 418 16.52 28.02 8.35
CA THR A 418 17.94 27.80 8.15
C THR A 418 18.42 26.53 8.86
N ASN A 419 18.06 26.40 10.14
CA ASN A 419 18.47 25.26 10.94
C ASN A 419 17.83 23.94 10.47
N ALA A 420 16.53 23.94 10.11
CA ALA A 420 15.86 22.78 9.58
C ALA A 420 16.45 22.36 8.22
N TYR A 421 16.73 23.33 7.34
CA TYR A 421 17.32 23.07 6.03
C TYR A 421 18.73 22.49 6.16
N GLN A 422 19.58 23.08 6.99
CA GLN A 422 20.93 22.56 7.24
C GLN A 422 20.90 21.17 7.86
N TRP A 423 20.00 20.91 8.80
CA TRP A 423 19.85 19.59 9.41
C TRP A 423 19.45 18.52 8.38
N ILE A 424 18.51 18.83 7.49
CA ILE A 424 18.09 17.93 6.40
C ILE A 424 19.23 17.66 5.43
N ARG A 425 20.02 18.69 5.07
CA ARG A 425 21.18 18.55 4.18
C ARG A 425 22.24 17.64 4.83
N THR A 426 22.51 17.81 6.11
CA THR A 426 23.43 16.95 6.85
C THR A 426 22.95 15.49 6.88
N LYS A 427 21.67 15.26 7.14
CA LYS A 427 21.09 13.90 7.10
C LYS A 427 21.20 13.28 5.71
N GLY A 428 20.98 14.03 4.64
CA GLY A 428 21.12 13.58 3.26
C GLY A 428 22.56 13.16 2.90
N ILE A 429 23.57 13.77 3.50
CA ILE A 429 24.98 13.35 3.31
C ILE A 429 25.23 11.97 3.92
N TYR A 430 24.67 11.70 5.11
CA TYR A 430 24.84 10.41 5.79
C TYR A 430 23.93 9.30 5.22
N ASN A 431 22.79 9.66 4.67
CA ASN A 431 21.82 8.73 4.09
C ASN A 431 21.41 9.16 2.68
N PRO A 432 22.26 9.01 1.66
CA PRO A 432 21.97 9.50 0.30
C PRO A 432 20.77 8.85 -0.38
N SER A 433 20.34 7.69 0.12
CA SER A 433 19.14 6.98 -0.38
C SER A 433 17.83 7.54 0.15
N ASP A 434 17.88 8.41 1.16
CA ASP A 434 16.68 8.96 1.80
C ASP A 434 16.24 10.24 1.10
N SER A 435 14.93 10.35 0.84
CA SER A 435 14.32 11.57 0.32
C SER A 435 13.97 12.51 1.48
N ASN A 436 14.94 13.35 1.89
CA ASN A 436 14.73 14.36 2.92
C ASN A 436 14.19 15.64 2.29
N ARG A 437 13.06 16.16 2.76
CA ARG A 437 12.38 17.33 2.18
C ARG A 437 11.84 18.27 3.25
N VAL A 438 11.86 19.57 2.96
CA VAL A 438 11.17 20.58 3.76
C VAL A 438 9.74 20.74 3.24
N LEU A 439 8.77 20.79 4.14
CA LEU A 439 7.36 20.99 3.82
C LEU A 439 6.83 22.22 4.53
N ALA A 440 5.92 22.94 3.88
CA ALA A 440 5.24 24.07 4.50
C ALA A 440 3.75 24.14 4.12
N GLY A 441 2.95 24.73 5.02
CA GLY A 441 1.63 25.24 4.68
C GLY A 441 1.72 26.47 3.74
N TYR A 442 0.58 26.90 3.18
CA TYR A 442 0.53 28.10 2.31
C TYR A 442 0.60 29.39 3.15
N VAL A 443 1.71 29.59 3.84
CA VAL A 443 2.01 30.84 4.56
C VAL A 443 2.62 31.89 3.62
N GLU A 444 3.25 31.43 2.53
CA GLU A 444 3.68 32.26 1.40
C GLU A 444 2.77 32.03 0.18
N PRO A 445 2.50 33.07 -0.64
CA PRO A 445 1.69 32.90 -1.84
C PRO A 445 2.24 31.80 -2.75
N TRP A 446 1.37 30.90 -3.17
CA TRP A 446 1.74 29.80 -4.05
C TRP A 446 1.05 29.92 -5.41
N LYS A 447 1.85 29.90 -6.49
CA LYS A 447 1.38 29.78 -7.86
C LYS A 447 2.17 28.64 -8.53
N MET A 448 1.48 27.78 -9.25
CA MET A 448 2.11 26.64 -9.93
C MET A 448 3.19 27.06 -10.93
N ALA A 449 3.01 28.20 -11.60
CA ALA A 449 3.98 28.73 -12.55
C ALA A 449 5.31 29.11 -11.88
N ASP A 450 5.23 29.67 -10.68
CA ASP A 450 6.40 30.17 -9.95
C ASP A 450 7.34 29.04 -9.53
N GLY A 451 6.80 27.86 -9.20
CA GLY A 451 7.62 26.69 -8.84
C GLY A 451 8.51 26.17 -9.98
N LYS A 452 8.17 26.50 -11.23
CA LYS A 452 8.96 26.16 -12.42
C LYS A 452 10.05 27.15 -12.75
N ASP A 453 9.99 28.35 -12.20
CA ASP A 453 10.97 29.41 -12.40
C ASP A 453 11.99 29.42 -11.26
N SER A 454 13.20 28.96 -11.51
CA SER A 454 14.26 28.86 -10.49
C SER A 454 14.74 30.22 -9.99
N SER A 455 14.45 31.30 -10.68
CA SER A 455 14.80 32.69 -10.28
C SER A 455 13.86 33.21 -9.18
N ILE A 456 12.64 32.67 -9.07
CA ILE A 456 11.66 33.10 -8.09
C ILE A 456 11.93 32.33 -6.77
N LYS A 457 12.20 33.07 -5.70
CA LYS A 457 12.35 32.53 -4.34
C LYS A 457 11.23 33.08 -3.46
N HIS A 458 10.57 32.22 -2.73
CA HIS A 458 9.41 32.56 -1.89
C HIS A 458 9.77 32.62 -0.40
N TRP A 459 10.86 31.94 -0.02
CA TRP A 459 11.27 31.77 1.36
C TRP A 459 12.65 32.36 1.55
N HIS A 460 12.79 33.23 2.55
CA HIS A 460 14.04 33.93 2.83
C HIS A 460 14.31 33.94 4.32
N GLU A 461 15.46 33.41 4.72
CA GLU A 461 15.95 33.51 6.08
C GLU A 461 17.49 33.47 6.06
N GLY A 462 18.13 34.58 6.41
CA GLY A 462 19.60 34.73 6.25
C GLY A 462 20.02 34.47 4.80
N ASP A 463 20.96 33.58 4.63
CA ASP A 463 21.48 33.19 3.30
C ASP A 463 20.66 32.08 2.63
N ILE A 464 19.60 31.62 3.26
CA ILE A 464 18.73 30.57 2.72
C ILE A 464 17.61 31.22 1.90
N HIS A 465 17.57 30.86 0.60
CA HIS A 465 16.56 31.33 -0.35
C HIS A 465 15.98 30.14 -1.10
N LEU A 466 14.73 29.76 -0.76
CA LEU A 466 14.06 28.58 -1.29
C LEU A 466 12.81 28.96 -2.08
N ARG A 467 12.38 28.07 -2.98
CA ARG A 467 11.16 28.23 -3.79
C ARG A 467 10.16 27.12 -3.51
N TRP A 468 8.91 27.33 -3.93
CA TRP A 468 7.92 26.27 -3.91
C TRP A 468 8.26 25.10 -4.84
N ASN A 469 7.74 23.92 -4.55
CA ASN A 469 7.89 22.74 -5.38
C ASN A 469 7.39 22.98 -6.82
N SER A 470 8.16 22.52 -7.80
CA SER A 470 7.91 22.71 -9.22
C SER A 470 6.73 21.88 -9.75
N SER A 471 6.39 20.79 -9.08
CA SER A 471 5.26 19.92 -9.42
C SER A 471 4.60 19.36 -8.16
N GLN A 472 3.34 18.99 -8.26
CA GLN A 472 2.63 18.28 -7.18
C GLN A 472 2.89 16.77 -7.28
N GLU A 473 3.02 16.25 -8.49
CA GLU A 473 3.18 14.83 -8.74
C GLU A 473 4.67 14.49 -8.89
N GLY A 474 5.11 13.47 -8.14
CA GLY A 474 6.48 12.96 -8.22
C GLY A 474 7.57 13.81 -7.54
N TRP A 475 7.25 15.01 -7.04
CA TRP A 475 8.25 15.90 -6.43
C TRP A 475 9.00 15.28 -5.24
N LEU A 476 8.32 14.53 -4.39
CA LEU A 476 8.92 13.91 -3.20
C LEU A 476 10.09 13.00 -3.55
N ASN A 477 9.94 12.23 -4.63
CA ASN A 477 10.94 11.27 -5.10
C ASN A 477 11.74 11.82 -6.29
N SER A 478 11.68 13.13 -6.55
CA SER A 478 12.46 13.76 -7.62
C SER A 478 13.96 13.62 -7.31
N THR A 479 14.70 13.22 -8.33
CA THR A 479 16.16 13.17 -8.33
C THR A 479 16.75 14.41 -9.00
N ASP A 480 15.92 15.39 -9.36
CA ASP A 480 16.36 16.65 -9.95
C ASP A 480 17.26 17.38 -8.97
N ALA A 481 18.39 17.88 -9.47
CA ALA A 481 19.42 18.54 -8.65
C ALA A 481 18.90 19.75 -7.86
N ASP A 482 17.83 20.39 -8.35
CA ASP A 482 17.20 21.54 -7.73
C ASP A 482 16.02 21.21 -6.81
N ALA A 483 15.64 19.94 -6.69
CA ALA A 483 14.56 19.53 -5.78
C ALA A 483 14.90 19.83 -4.31
N ASP A 484 16.18 19.85 -3.99
CA ASP A 484 16.68 20.20 -2.66
C ASP A 484 16.60 21.70 -2.34
N GLU A 485 16.42 22.55 -3.35
CA GLU A 485 16.18 24.00 -3.19
C GLU A 485 14.70 24.34 -3.10
N GLN A 486 13.84 23.34 -3.00
CA GLN A 486 12.39 23.52 -3.02
C GLN A 486 11.78 23.14 -1.66
N ILE A 487 10.74 23.91 -1.30
CA ILE A 487 9.84 23.58 -0.19
C ILE A 487 8.55 22.99 -0.77
N GLY A 488 8.19 21.80 -0.33
CA GLY A 488 6.95 21.14 -0.75
C GLY A 488 5.74 21.74 -0.06
N SER A 489 4.68 21.98 -0.82
CA SER A 489 3.38 22.23 -0.21
C SER A 489 2.88 20.94 0.46
N VAL A 490 2.06 21.07 1.51
CA VAL A 490 1.43 19.91 2.16
C VAL A 490 0.64 19.03 1.18
N TYR A 491 0.16 19.58 0.08
CA TYR A 491 -0.56 18.83 -0.96
C TYR A 491 0.36 18.02 -1.87
N ALA A 492 1.65 18.37 -1.99
CA ALA A 492 2.61 17.59 -2.77
C ALA A 492 2.91 16.21 -2.16
N VAL A 493 2.64 16.04 -0.87
CA VAL A 493 2.91 14.81 -0.13
C VAL A 493 1.64 14.13 0.40
N GLN A 494 0.48 14.79 0.32
CA GLN A 494 -0.78 14.25 0.83
C GLN A 494 -1.23 13.03 0.03
N GLY A 495 -1.45 11.91 0.71
CA GLY A 495 -1.83 10.62 0.09
C GLY A 495 -0.64 9.82 -0.44
N ILE A 496 0.58 10.34 -0.35
CA ILE A 496 1.80 9.59 -0.64
C ILE A 496 2.25 8.91 0.65
N GLY A 497 2.49 7.61 0.58
CA GLY A 497 3.09 6.87 1.68
C GLY A 497 4.53 7.33 1.89
N LEU A 498 4.73 8.33 2.75
CA LEU A 498 6.06 8.68 3.26
C LEU A 498 6.58 7.49 4.07
N MET A 499 7.53 6.74 3.52
CA MET A 499 8.32 5.84 4.34
C MET A 499 9.52 6.64 4.86
N SER A 500 9.56 6.91 6.16
CA SER A 500 10.84 7.16 6.80
C SER A 500 11.60 5.84 6.80
N ARG A 501 12.62 5.71 5.94
CA ARG A 501 13.59 4.63 6.06
C ARG A 501 14.51 4.99 7.23
N PHE A 502 14.40 4.26 8.32
CA PHE A 502 15.53 4.07 9.19
C PHE A 502 16.24 2.80 8.70
N SER A 503 17.37 2.96 8.02
CA SER A 503 18.30 1.87 7.80
C SER A 503 18.86 1.50 9.17
N THR A 504 18.51 0.34 9.69
CA THR A 504 19.32 -0.31 10.73
C THR A 504 20.52 -0.92 10.01
N ASN A 505 21.72 -0.38 10.30
CA ASN A 505 22.96 -1.14 10.09
C ASN A 505 22.96 -2.36 11.01
#